data_7363c165b6f67b6ed7f46ce00e710bcf
#
_entry.id   7363c165b6f67b6ed7f46ce00e710bcf
#
_cell.length_a   1.000
_cell.length_b   1.000
_cell.length_c   1.000
_cell.angle_alpha   90.00
_cell.angle_beta   90.00
_cell.angle_gamma   90.00
#
_symmetry.space_group_name_H-M   'P 1'
#
loop_
_entity.id
_entity.type
_entity.pdbx_description
1 polymer ?
#
loop_
_entity_poly.entity_id
_entity_poly.type
_entity_poly.pdbx_seq_one_letter_code
_entity_poly.pdbx_strand_id
1 'polypeptide(L)'
;PSDWGHTIAWITGTVMPIGSQDREGLVNSLTCHGLAADEAKLLNQKRFQEDALPVVSAPISQFPDSPHNRSIMLCSSMPSLPEGQWLLDYAKLMDKEQIDIILALAVKIELEKEKFHACENRQVKANLAVKIRRMQEQLRLLRMNSVYYGEASTLANLPILGWDYIEQQQAILGDKFKQEILNLRPRTDSAFYAKMTDRHWISMADYSAIDTLGFSGSKDFTCLCDRYDRDAPLLIGMDFG
;
A
#
# COMPACT_ATOMS: atom_id res chain seq x y z
N PRO A 1 10.71 -2.15 -36.37
CA PRO A 1 11.15 -0.83 -35.96
C PRO A 1 10.65 -0.63 -34.53
N SER A 2 11.60 -0.67 -33.59
CA SER A 2 11.29 -0.36 -32.20
C SER A 2 10.98 1.13 -32.13
N ASP A 3 9.73 1.44 -31.81
CA ASP A 3 9.31 2.81 -31.54
C ASP A 3 9.90 3.24 -30.19
N TRP A 4 11.05 3.89 -30.25
CA TRP A 4 11.79 4.38 -29.06
C TRP A 4 11.10 5.58 -28.41
N GLY A 5 9.98 6.05 -28.96
CA GLY A 5 9.26 7.25 -28.49
C GLY A 5 8.73 7.17 -27.05
N HIS A 6 8.65 5.95 -26.48
CA HIS A 6 8.14 5.71 -25.12
C HIS A 6 9.06 4.80 -24.32
N THR A 7 10.38 4.98 -24.45
CA THR A 7 11.35 4.12 -23.80
C THR A 7 12.47 4.94 -23.19
N ILE A 8 12.80 4.69 -21.93
CA ILE A 8 13.99 5.21 -21.27
C ILE A 8 15.06 4.12 -21.29
N ALA A 9 16.23 4.43 -21.84
CA ALA A 9 17.37 3.52 -21.84
C ALA A 9 18.51 4.12 -21.04
N TRP A 10 19.10 3.30 -20.15
CA TRP A 10 20.28 3.68 -19.38
C TRP A 10 21.58 3.14 -20.03
N ILE A 11 22.67 3.83 -19.75
CA ILE A 11 24.01 3.42 -20.21
C ILE A 11 24.40 2.00 -19.72
N THR A 12 23.76 1.54 -18.65
CA THR A 12 23.93 0.19 -18.10
C THR A 12 23.27 -0.91 -18.93
N GLY A 13 22.52 -0.55 -19.99
CA GLY A 13 21.71 -1.48 -20.78
C GLY A 13 20.33 -1.75 -20.24
N THR A 14 19.93 -1.13 -19.13
CA THR A 14 18.57 -1.20 -18.61
C THR A 14 17.65 -0.43 -19.54
N VAL A 15 16.52 -1.06 -19.90
CA VAL A 15 15.50 -0.46 -20.76
C VAL A 15 14.18 -0.44 -19.98
N MET A 16 13.54 0.70 -19.93
CA MET A 16 12.24 0.92 -19.29
C MET A 16 11.25 1.43 -20.34
N PRO A 17 10.41 0.56 -20.90
CA PRO A 17 9.30 1.01 -21.74
C PRO A 17 8.25 1.72 -20.87
N ILE A 18 7.74 2.82 -21.38
CA ILE A 18 6.67 3.59 -20.73
C ILE A 18 5.37 3.29 -21.47
N GLY A 19 4.35 2.87 -20.73
CA GLY A 19 3.04 2.55 -21.28
C GLY A 19 1.92 3.23 -20.50
N SER A 20 0.78 3.43 -21.16
CA SER A 20 -0.48 3.82 -20.52
C SER A 20 -1.47 2.68 -20.61
N GLN A 21 -2.25 2.46 -19.54
CA GLN A 21 -3.30 1.45 -19.51
C GLN A 21 -4.46 1.76 -20.50
N ASP A 22 -4.56 3.00 -20.97
CA ASP A 22 -5.58 3.41 -21.94
C ASP A 22 -5.35 2.82 -23.35
N ARG A 23 -4.12 2.35 -23.61
CA ARG A 23 -3.77 1.69 -24.88
C ARG A 23 -3.80 0.18 -24.70
N GLU A 24 -4.77 -0.47 -25.32
CA GLU A 24 -4.86 -1.93 -25.32
C GLU A 24 -3.63 -2.58 -25.95
N GLY A 25 -3.14 -3.66 -25.34
CA GLY A 25 -2.09 -4.52 -25.91
C GLY A 25 -0.66 -4.00 -25.78
N LEU A 26 -0.41 -2.78 -25.28
CA LEU A 26 0.94 -2.25 -25.19
C LEU A 26 1.82 -3.03 -24.18
N VAL A 27 1.21 -3.61 -23.16
CA VAL A 27 1.90 -4.30 -22.08
C VAL A 27 1.96 -5.80 -22.31
N ASN A 28 0.97 -6.40 -22.99
CA ASN A 28 0.78 -7.85 -23.09
C ASN A 28 1.91 -8.61 -23.82
N SER A 29 2.74 -7.95 -24.60
CA SER A 29 3.87 -8.58 -25.32
C SER A 29 5.21 -8.43 -24.62
N LEU A 30 5.24 -7.79 -23.47
CA LEU A 30 6.47 -7.54 -22.71
C LEU A 30 6.72 -8.64 -21.68
N THR A 31 7.99 -8.90 -21.43
CA THR A 31 8.46 -9.68 -20.29
C THR A 31 9.41 -8.81 -19.49
N CYS A 32 9.00 -8.44 -18.28
CA CYS A 32 9.72 -7.46 -17.47
C CYS A 32 10.22 -8.07 -16.16
N HIS A 33 11.33 -7.53 -15.65
CA HIS A 33 11.90 -7.87 -14.34
C HIS A 33 11.21 -7.16 -13.20
N GLY A 34 10.53 -6.06 -13.47
CA GLY A 34 9.78 -5.29 -12.49
C GLY A 34 8.81 -4.35 -13.18
N LEU A 35 7.85 -3.85 -12.42
CA LEU A 35 6.84 -2.90 -12.86
C LEU A 35 6.76 -1.77 -11.85
N ALA A 36 6.77 -0.54 -12.35
CA ALA A 36 6.48 0.64 -11.56
C ALA A 36 5.29 1.38 -12.19
N ALA A 37 4.31 1.72 -11.37
CA ALA A 37 3.18 2.54 -11.79
C ALA A 37 3.13 3.80 -10.95
N ASP A 38 3.07 4.94 -11.64
CA ASP A 38 2.81 6.23 -11.04
C ASP A 38 1.32 6.56 -11.20
N GLU A 39 0.78 7.37 -10.28
CA GLU A 39 -0.65 7.69 -10.19
C GLU A 39 -1.54 6.44 -10.24
N ALA A 40 -1.13 5.39 -9.54
CA ALA A 40 -1.77 4.08 -9.57
C ALA A 40 -3.28 4.10 -9.21
N LYS A 41 -3.76 5.15 -8.53
CA LYS A 41 -5.19 5.39 -8.24
C LYS A 41 -6.06 5.52 -9.50
N LEU A 42 -5.43 5.87 -10.64
CA LEU A 42 -6.13 6.02 -11.94
C LEU A 42 -6.19 4.71 -12.72
N LEU A 43 -5.47 3.67 -12.29
CA LEU A 43 -5.46 2.38 -12.95
C LEU A 43 -6.78 1.63 -12.71
N ASN A 44 -7.28 1.00 -13.76
CA ASN A 44 -8.35 0.01 -13.62
C ASN A 44 -7.79 -1.28 -12.98
N GLN A 45 -8.28 -1.64 -11.80
CA GLN A 45 -7.80 -2.80 -11.03
C GLN A 45 -7.82 -4.09 -11.85
N LYS A 46 -8.94 -4.37 -12.55
CA LYS A 46 -9.10 -5.59 -13.32
C LYS A 46 -8.07 -5.69 -14.45
N ARG A 47 -7.92 -4.64 -15.25
CA ARG A 47 -6.91 -4.58 -16.31
C ARG A 47 -5.49 -4.66 -15.74
N PHE A 48 -5.23 -4.03 -14.60
CA PHE A 48 -3.93 -4.14 -13.94
C PHE A 48 -3.61 -5.59 -13.59
N GLN A 49 -4.57 -6.33 -13.03
CA GLN A 49 -4.40 -7.72 -12.64
C GLN A 49 -4.31 -8.68 -13.84
N GLU A 50 -5.10 -8.45 -14.88
CA GLU A 50 -5.19 -9.35 -16.03
C GLU A 50 -4.08 -9.09 -17.07
N ASP A 51 -3.69 -7.83 -17.27
CA ASP A 51 -2.77 -7.44 -18.35
C ASP A 51 -1.38 -7.09 -17.86
N ALA A 52 -1.26 -6.31 -16.76
CA ALA A 52 0.01 -5.77 -16.31
C ALA A 52 0.79 -6.70 -15.38
N LEU A 53 0.13 -7.39 -14.44
CA LEU A 53 0.83 -8.30 -13.52
C LEU A 53 1.51 -9.48 -14.23
N PRO A 54 0.90 -10.14 -15.23
CA PRO A 54 1.52 -11.28 -15.91
C PRO A 54 2.82 -10.93 -16.64
N VAL A 55 3.05 -9.68 -17.03
CA VAL A 55 4.28 -9.27 -17.73
C VAL A 55 5.51 -9.29 -16.82
N VAL A 56 5.33 -9.26 -15.50
CA VAL A 56 6.42 -9.35 -14.51
C VAL A 56 6.81 -10.82 -14.34
N SER A 57 7.25 -11.42 -15.43
CA SER A 57 7.51 -12.87 -15.55
C SER A 57 8.94 -13.22 -15.96
N ALA A 58 9.84 -12.24 -16.01
CA ALA A 58 11.22 -12.47 -16.39
C ALA A 58 11.90 -13.54 -15.52
N PRO A 59 12.83 -14.34 -16.08
CA PRO A 59 13.49 -15.39 -15.34
C PRO A 59 14.27 -14.86 -14.14
N ILE A 60 14.05 -15.45 -12.96
CA ILE A 60 14.77 -15.07 -11.73
C ILE A 60 16.28 -15.28 -11.90
N SER A 61 16.69 -16.26 -12.69
CA SER A 61 18.09 -16.60 -12.94
C SER A 61 18.89 -15.49 -13.60
N GLN A 62 18.26 -14.53 -14.26
CA GLN A 62 18.97 -13.40 -14.87
C GLN A 62 19.52 -12.41 -13.83
N PHE A 63 18.78 -12.18 -12.75
CA PHE A 63 19.18 -11.29 -11.66
C PHE A 63 18.78 -11.88 -10.30
N PRO A 64 19.41 -13.02 -9.90
CA PRO A 64 18.98 -13.77 -8.72
C PRO A 64 19.18 -13.00 -7.41
N ASP A 65 20.15 -12.12 -7.36
CA ASP A 65 20.50 -11.34 -6.16
C ASP A 65 19.83 -9.96 -6.12
N SER A 66 19.12 -9.58 -7.17
CA SER A 66 18.44 -8.28 -7.23
C SER A 66 17.16 -8.28 -6.41
N PRO A 67 17.01 -7.38 -5.43
CA PRO A 67 15.78 -7.24 -4.66
C PRO A 67 14.59 -6.71 -5.50
N HIS A 68 14.90 -6.15 -6.68
CA HIS A 68 13.90 -5.58 -7.58
C HIS A 68 13.44 -6.57 -8.65
N ASN A 69 14.05 -7.77 -8.71
CA ASN A 69 13.62 -8.78 -9.68
C ASN A 69 12.23 -9.30 -9.30
N ARG A 70 11.29 -9.18 -10.24
CA ARG A 70 9.86 -9.48 -10.08
C ARG A 70 9.17 -8.60 -9.02
N SER A 71 9.65 -7.38 -8.81
CA SER A 71 9.01 -6.42 -7.92
C SER A 71 7.95 -5.60 -8.65
N ILE A 72 6.94 -5.18 -7.88
CA ILE A 72 5.89 -4.27 -8.34
C ILE A 72 5.87 -3.10 -7.37
N MET A 73 5.95 -1.89 -7.90
CA MET A 73 5.89 -0.66 -7.14
C MET A 73 4.70 0.18 -7.64
N LEU A 74 3.79 0.50 -6.74
CA LEU A 74 2.63 1.34 -7.01
C LEU A 74 2.77 2.62 -6.19
N CYS A 75 2.89 3.75 -6.86
CA CYS A 75 2.95 5.07 -6.24
C CYS A 75 1.68 5.84 -6.60
N SER A 76 1.13 6.55 -5.63
CA SER A 76 -0.08 7.35 -5.85
C SER A 76 -0.30 8.33 -4.72
N SER A 77 -0.99 9.41 -4.98
CA SER A 77 -1.65 10.19 -3.94
C SER A 77 -2.91 9.45 -3.46
N MET A 78 -3.50 9.92 -2.35
CA MET A 78 -4.66 9.28 -1.73
C MET A 78 -5.84 9.18 -2.73
N PRO A 79 -6.41 7.97 -2.96
CA PRO A 79 -7.53 7.81 -3.86
C PRO A 79 -8.77 8.57 -3.38
N SER A 80 -9.37 9.37 -4.26
CA SER A 80 -10.64 10.07 -4.02
C SER A 80 -11.83 9.34 -4.62
N LEU A 81 -11.56 8.59 -5.70
CA LEU A 81 -12.59 7.84 -6.42
C LEU A 81 -12.66 6.40 -5.92
N PRO A 82 -13.85 5.79 -5.93
CA PRO A 82 -14.02 4.39 -5.56
C PRO A 82 -13.10 3.44 -6.34
N GLU A 83 -12.88 3.74 -7.62
CA GLU A 83 -12.06 2.93 -8.53
C GLU A 83 -10.60 2.79 -8.08
N GLY A 84 -10.05 3.78 -7.36
CA GLY A 84 -8.68 3.75 -6.85
C GLY A 84 -8.55 3.15 -5.44
N GLN A 85 -9.66 2.88 -4.76
CA GLN A 85 -9.61 2.44 -3.35
C GLN A 85 -9.00 1.05 -3.16
N TRP A 86 -8.96 0.22 -4.20
CA TRP A 86 -8.30 -1.09 -4.17
C TRP A 86 -6.82 -1.02 -3.74
N LEU A 87 -6.16 0.13 -3.93
CA LEU A 87 -4.79 0.35 -3.46
C LEU A 87 -4.69 0.28 -1.93
N LEU A 88 -5.73 0.73 -1.22
CA LEU A 88 -5.75 0.73 0.25
C LEU A 88 -5.88 -0.70 0.81
N ASP A 89 -6.37 -1.64 0.02
CA ASP A 89 -6.49 -3.04 0.43
C ASP A 89 -5.13 -3.72 0.58
N TYR A 90 -4.07 -3.20 -0.06
CA TYR A 90 -2.71 -3.70 0.15
C TYR A 90 -2.23 -3.54 1.60
N ALA A 91 -2.77 -2.56 2.35
CA ALA A 91 -2.50 -2.42 3.77
C ALA A 91 -2.89 -3.67 4.58
N LYS A 92 -3.95 -4.37 4.16
CA LYS A 92 -4.43 -5.61 4.80
C LYS A 92 -3.55 -6.83 4.46
N LEU A 93 -2.82 -6.76 3.34
CA LEU A 93 -1.93 -7.82 2.88
C LEU A 93 -0.52 -7.72 3.49
N MET A 94 -0.20 -6.59 4.12
CA MET A 94 1.10 -6.37 4.74
C MET A 94 1.22 -7.12 6.05
N ASP A 95 2.16 -8.04 6.14
CA ASP A 95 2.62 -8.63 7.40
C ASP A 95 3.70 -7.72 8.00
N LYS A 96 3.36 -7.00 9.06
CA LYS A 96 4.27 -6.05 9.72
C LYS A 96 5.48 -6.76 10.33
N GLU A 97 5.30 -7.93 10.94
CA GLU A 97 6.41 -8.67 11.55
C GLU A 97 7.40 -9.13 10.48
N GLN A 98 6.90 -9.63 9.34
CA GLN A 98 7.75 -9.98 8.20
C GLN A 98 8.52 -8.77 7.69
N ILE A 99 7.89 -7.62 7.54
CA ILE A 99 8.55 -6.38 7.09
C ILE A 99 9.62 -5.92 8.08
N ASP A 100 9.34 -5.94 9.37
CA ASP A 100 10.31 -5.57 10.40
C ASP A 100 11.55 -6.48 10.37
N ILE A 101 11.36 -7.79 10.18
CA ILE A 101 12.45 -8.77 10.04
C ILE A 101 13.27 -8.47 8.76
N ILE A 102 12.60 -8.17 7.63
CA ILE A 102 13.25 -7.81 6.37
C ILE A 102 14.13 -6.57 6.55
N LEU A 103 13.60 -5.53 7.19
CA LEU A 103 14.34 -4.28 7.43
C LEU A 103 15.53 -4.50 8.37
N ALA A 104 15.33 -5.20 9.47
CA ALA A 104 16.39 -5.50 10.42
C ALA A 104 17.51 -6.32 9.78
N LEU A 105 17.17 -7.32 8.95
CA LEU A 105 18.14 -8.14 8.24
C LEU A 105 18.87 -7.34 7.16
N ALA A 106 18.18 -6.46 6.43
CA ALA A 106 18.80 -5.59 5.45
C ALA A 106 19.84 -4.65 6.08
N VAL A 107 19.48 -3.97 7.19
CA VAL A 107 20.42 -3.12 7.94
C VAL A 107 21.63 -3.95 8.42
N LYS A 108 21.39 -5.15 8.97
CA LYS A 108 22.47 -6.02 9.44
C LYS A 108 23.42 -6.43 8.32
N ILE A 109 22.91 -6.67 7.11
CA ILE A 109 23.75 -6.97 5.94
C ILE A 109 24.65 -5.78 5.62
N GLU A 110 24.14 -4.55 5.63
CA GLU A 110 24.96 -3.36 5.35
C GLU A 110 26.05 -3.16 6.40
N LEU A 111 25.73 -3.36 7.69
CA LEU A 111 26.73 -3.31 8.76
C LEU A 111 27.83 -4.39 8.61
N GLU A 112 27.49 -5.60 8.15
CA GLU A 112 28.48 -6.64 7.89
C GLU A 112 29.29 -6.35 6.62
N LYS A 113 28.72 -5.68 5.61
CA LYS A 113 29.48 -5.18 4.44
C LYS A 113 30.49 -4.10 4.83
N GLU A 114 30.13 -3.16 5.71
CA GLU A 114 31.05 -2.15 6.24
C GLU A 114 32.25 -2.83 6.93
N LYS A 115 31.99 -3.83 7.80
CA LYS A 115 33.06 -4.62 8.44
C LYS A 115 33.90 -5.36 7.43
N PHE A 116 33.33 -5.91 6.36
CA PHE A 116 34.02 -6.58 5.29
C PHE A 116 34.96 -5.61 4.56
N HIS A 117 34.54 -4.38 4.28
CA HIS A 117 35.36 -3.37 3.62
C HIS A 117 36.50 -2.88 4.52
N ALA A 118 36.25 -2.71 5.81
CA ALA A 118 37.27 -2.26 6.78
C ALA A 118 38.29 -3.37 7.19
N CYS A 119 38.00 -4.65 6.87
CA CYS A 119 38.83 -5.75 7.31
C CYS A 119 40.02 -5.95 6.36
N GLU A 120 41.26 -5.99 6.90
CA GLU A 120 42.47 -6.30 6.13
C GLU A 120 42.79 -7.79 6.16
N ASN A 121 42.40 -8.51 7.20
CA ASN A 121 42.73 -9.93 7.33
C ASN A 121 41.95 -10.77 6.33
N ARG A 122 42.68 -11.45 5.43
CA ARG A 122 42.12 -12.26 4.33
C ARG A 122 41.18 -13.37 4.82
N GLN A 123 41.52 -14.05 5.93
CA GLN A 123 40.74 -15.17 6.43
C GLN A 123 39.40 -14.66 7.05
N VAL A 124 39.46 -13.58 7.83
CA VAL A 124 38.27 -12.94 8.42
C VAL A 124 37.37 -12.40 7.32
N LYS A 125 37.94 -11.77 6.30
CA LYS A 125 37.24 -11.26 5.12
C LYS A 125 36.51 -12.38 4.38
N ALA A 126 37.14 -13.54 4.19
CA ALA A 126 36.49 -14.69 3.58
C ALA A 126 35.27 -15.19 4.39
N ASN A 127 35.43 -15.27 5.72
CA ASN A 127 34.32 -15.66 6.61
C ASN A 127 33.15 -14.67 6.57
N LEU A 128 33.45 -13.36 6.55
CA LEU A 128 32.44 -12.30 6.43
C LEU A 128 31.69 -12.40 5.09
N ALA A 129 32.42 -12.67 3.98
CA ALA A 129 31.80 -12.85 2.66
C ALA A 129 30.78 -14.01 2.66
N VAL A 130 31.16 -15.15 3.26
CA VAL A 130 30.24 -16.30 3.39
C VAL A 130 29.02 -15.94 4.25
N LYS A 131 29.23 -15.25 5.37
CA LYS A 131 28.15 -14.79 6.25
C LYS A 131 27.17 -13.85 5.53
N ILE A 132 27.72 -12.84 4.83
CA ILE A 132 26.91 -11.87 4.06
C ILE A 132 26.07 -12.60 3.00
N ARG A 133 26.66 -13.52 2.24
CA ARG A 133 25.93 -14.28 1.23
C ARG A 133 24.79 -15.09 1.82
N ARG A 134 24.99 -15.75 2.96
CA ARG A 134 23.90 -16.48 3.66
C ARG A 134 22.78 -15.55 4.09
N MET A 135 23.11 -14.38 4.63
CA MET A 135 22.12 -13.37 5.03
C MET A 135 21.37 -12.79 3.83
N GLN A 136 22.05 -12.57 2.71
CA GLN A 136 21.41 -12.11 1.47
C GLN A 136 20.42 -13.16 0.94
N GLU A 137 20.77 -14.44 1.00
CA GLU A 137 19.85 -15.52 0.59
C GLU A 137 18.65 -15.60 1.51
N GLN A 138 18.82 -15.47 2.83
CA GLN A 138 17.71 -15.40 3.79
C GLN A 138 16.82 -14.19 3.49
N LEU A 139 17.40 -13.01 3.22
CA LEU A 139 16.66 -11.81 2.87
C LEU A 139 15.87 -11.99 1.57
N ARG A 140 16.45 -12.65 0.57
CA ARG A 140 15.78 -12.97 -0.68
C ARG A 140 14.53 -13.82 -0.44
N LEU A 141 14.65 -14.87 0.38
CA LEU A 141 13.53 -15.74 0.72
C LEU A 141 12.42 -15.00 1.48
N LEU A 142 12.79 -14.15 2.44
CA LEU A 142 11.83 -13.35 3.22
C LEU A 142 11.09 -12.33 2.35
N ARG A 143 11.75 -11.79 1.32
CA ARG A 143 11.12 -10.84 0.38
C ARG A 143 10.17 -11.49 -0.61
N MET A 144 10.29 -12.81 -0.83
CA MET A 144 9.36 -13.51 -1.72
C MET A 144 7.93 -13.40 -1.17
N ASN A 145 7.03 -12.88 -2.01
CA ASN A 145 5.63 -12.66 -1.68
C ASN A 145 5.38 -11.68 -0.52
N SER A 146 6.38 -10.90 -0.10
CA SER A 146 6.15 -9.85 0.88
C SER A 146 5.44 -8.66 0.23
N VAL A 147 4.53 -8.04 0.98
CA VAL A 147 3.84 -6.83 0.60
C VAL A 147 4.22 -5.72 1.57
N TYR A 148 4.72 -4.61 1.06
CA TYR A 148 4.94 -3.40 1.84
C TYR A 148 3.90 -2.36 1.44
N TYR A 149 3.24 -1.79 2.44
CA TYR A 149 2.32 -0.68 2.27
C TYR A 149 2.74 0.47 3.20
N GLY A 150 2.85 1.68 2.66
CA GLY A 150 3.20 2.86 3.42
C GLY A 150 2.40 4.08 3.00
N GLU A 151 1.98 4.87 3.95
CA GLU A 151 1.34 6.17 3.74
C GLU A 151 2.23 7.25 4.36
N ALA A 152 2.42 8.34 3.63
CA ALA A 152 3.15 9.50 4.12
C ALA A 152 2.43 10.79 3.69
N SER A 153 2.40 11.78 4.56
CA SER A 153 1.93 13.11 4.18
C SER A 153 3.08 13.95 3.62
N THR A 154 2.76 14.98 2.84
CA THR A 154 3.74 15.95 2.36
C THR A 154 4.48 16.65 3.50
N LEU A 155 3.90 16.66 4.72
CA LEU A 155 4.55 17.20 5.92
C LEU A 155 5.84 16.46 6.29
N ALA A 156 6.01 15.20 5.86
CA ALA A 156 7.27 14.48 6.05
C ALA A 156 8.44 15.16 5.31
N ASN A 157 8.16 15.90 4.24
CA ASN A 157 9.13 16.66 3.45
C ASN A 157 9.22 18.16 3.86
N LEU A 158 8.57 18.55 4.95
CA LEU A 158 8.54 19.92 5.42
C LEU A 158 9.94 20.56 5.57
N PRO A 159 10.98 19.85 6.06
CA PRO A 159 12.32 20.40 6.15
C PRO A 159 12.92 20.85 4.81
N ILE A 160 12.44 20.28 3.71
CA ILE A 160 12.90 20.60 2.35
C ILE A 160 11.99 21.63 1.70
N LEU A 161 10.67 21.49 1.86
CA LEU A 161 9.67 22.30 1.17
C LEU A 161 9.42 23.65 1.84
N GLY A 162 9.54 23.72 3.17
CA GLY A 162 9.21 24.91 3.96
C GLY A 162 7.70 25.06 4.20
N TRP A 163 7.36 25.89 5.19
CA TRP A 163 5.98 26.20 5.53
C TRP A 163 5.28 27.02 4.45
N ASP A 164 5.98 27.92 3.79
CA ASP A 164 5.43 28.78 2.72
C ASP A 164 4.79 27.92 1.60
N TYR A 165 5.42 26.80 1.25
CA TYR A 165 4.87 25.86 0.29
C TYR A 165 3.54 25.27 0.78
N ILE A 166 3.47 24.85 2.03
CA ILE A 166 2.27 24.25 2.62
C ILE A 166 1.11 25.25 2.66
N GLU A 167 1.37 26.48 3.07
CA GLU A 167 0.38 27.57 3.09
C GLU A 167 -0.12 27.90 1.68
N GLN A 168 0.78 27.97 0.71
CA GLN A 168 0.41 28.19 -0.69
C GLN A 168 -0.48 27.06 -1.20
N GLN A 169 -0.13 25.78 -0.93
CA GLN A 169 -0.95 24.65 -1.34
C GLN A 169 -2.32 24.65 -0.66
N GLN A 170 -2.39 25.04 0.60
CA GLN A 170 -3.66 25.20 1.31
C GLN A 170 -4.58 26.22 0.66
N ALA A 171 -4.02 27.36 0.25
CA ALA A 171 -4.76 28.42 -0.43
C ALA A 171 -5.26 27.98 -1.83
N ILE A 172 -4.46 27.20 -2.55
CA ILE A 172 -4.79 26.74 -3.91
C ILE A 172 -5.79 25.59 -3.91
N LEU A 173 -5.58 24.57 -3.06
CA LEU A 173 -6.32 23.31 -3.10
C LEU A 173 -7.63 23.33 -2.31
N GLY A 174 -7.79 24.25 -1.35
CA GLY A 174 -8.98 24.30 -0.52
C GLY A 174 -9.29 22.97 0.16
N ASP A 175 -10.48 22.41 -0.07
CA ASP A 175 -10.90 21.14 0.56
C ASP A 175 -10.03 19.94 0.17
N LYS A 176 -9.46 19.96 -1.03
CA LYS A 176 -8.55 18.89 -1.51
C LYS A 176 -7.22 18.86 -0.76
N PHE A 177 -6.85 19.95 -0.07
CA PHE A 177 -5.62 20.03 0.71
C PHE A 177 -5.47 18.86 1.70
N LYS A 178 -6.55 18.51 2.36
CA LYS A 178 -6.55 17.40 3.34
C LYS A 178 -6.17 16.07 2.70
N GLN A 179 -6.61 15.83 1.48
CA GLN A 179 -6.35 14.60 0.76
C GLN A 179 -4.99 14.63 0.05
N GLU A 180 -4.69 15.69 -0.71
CA GLU A 180 -3.50 15.73 -1.56
C GLU A 180 -2.21 16.03 -0.79
N ILE A 181 -2.29 16.85 0.27
CA ILE A 181 -1.13 17.27 1.06
C ILE A 181 -1.02 16.49 2.38
N LEU A 182 -2.11 16.36 3.12
CA LEU A 182 -2.08 15.67 4.40
C LEU A 182 -2.26 14.16 4.28
N ASN A 183 -2.55 13.66 3.06
CA ASN A 183 -2.78 12.25 2.77
C ASN A 183 -3.91 11.64 3.62
N LEU A 184 -4.93 12.45 3.95
CA LEU A 184 -6.08 11.97 4.71
C LEU A 184 -7.08 11.30 3.77
N ARG A 185 -7.62 10.18 4.22
CA ARG A 185 -8.65 9.47 3.47
C ARG A 185 -9.88 10.37 3.31
N PRO A 186 -10.40 10.54 2.08
CA PRO A 186 -11.61 11.32 1.87
C PRO A 186 -12.75 10.64 2.63
N ARG A 187 -13.56 11.47 3.30
CA ARG A 187 -14.86 11.01 3.76
C ARG A 187 -15.72 10.89 2.51
N THR A 188 -16.31 9.74 2.28
CA THR A 188 -17.28 9.56 1.20
C THR A 188 -18.52 10.39 1.56
N ASP A 189 -18.68 11.54 0.90
CA ASP A 189 -19.90 12.35 1.02
C ASP A 189 -21.16 11.61 0.51
N SER A 190 -20.95 10.47 -0.18
CA SER A 190 -21.98 9.53 -0.59
C SER A 190 -22.33 8.50 0.49
N ALA A 191 -21.71 8.53 1.66
CA ALA A 191 -22.16 7.70 2.75
C ALA A 191 -23.57 8.19 3.14
N PHE A 192 -24.54 7.28 3.14
CA PHE A 192 -25.94 7.53 3.54
C PHE A 192 -26.02 8.28 4.87
N TYR A 193 -24.96 8.19 5.68
CA TYR A 193 -24.77 8.91 6.93
C TYR A 193 -23.44 9.71 6.90
N ALA A 194 -23.39 10.78 6.06
CA ALA A 194 -22.19 11.62 5.91
C ALA A 194 -21.68 12.26 7.23
N LYS A 195 -22.55 12.37 8.22
CA LYS A 195 -22.26 12.90 9.56
C LYS A 195 -21.98 11.83 10.61
N MET A 196 -22.03 10.54 10.25
CA MET A 196 -21.77 9.45 11.18
C MET A 196 -20.27 9.37 11.49
N THR A 197 -19.90 9.38 12.76
CA THR A 197 -18.55 9.26 13.27
C THR A 197 -18.47 8.05 14.21
N ASP A 198 -17.26 7.61 14.55
CA ASP A 198 -17.07 6.49 15.50
C ASP A 198 -17.78 6.69 16.84
N ARG A 199 -18.07 7.95 17.20
CA ARG A 199 -18.85 8.27 18.41
C ARG A 199 -20.33 7.89 18.32
N HIS A 200 -20.83 7.65 17.11
CA HIS A 200 -22.21 7.23 16.85
C HIS A 200 -22.36 5.70 16.85
N TRP A 201 -21.24 4.95 16.94
CA TRP A 201 -21.30 3.51 17.09
C TRP A 201 -21.50 3.18 18.56
N ILE A 202 -22.63 2.56 18.86
CA ILE A 202 -22.92 1.98 20.16
C ILE A 202 -22.80 0.47 20.00
N SER A 203 -21.81 -0.15 20.64
CA SER A 203 -21.76 -1.60 20.71
C SER A 203 -22.77 -2.08 21.74
N MET A 204 -23.61 -3.00 21.34
CA MET A 204 -24.47 -3.71 22.30
C MET A 204 -23.60 -4.59 23.19
N ALA A 205 -23.82 -4.54 24.49
CA ALA A 205 -22.98 -5.19 25.48
C ALA A 205 -22.96 -6.71 25.38
N ASP A 206 -24.01 -7.34 24.87
CA ASP A 206 -24.10 -8.79 24.81
C ASP A 206 -25.01 -9.31 23.68
N TYR A 207 -24.40 -9.67 22.56
CA TYR A 207 -25.09 -10.32 21.45
C TYR A 207 -25.57 -11.74 21.78
N SER A 208 -24.91 -12.42 22.73
CA SER A 208 -25.25 -13.80 23.11
C SER A 208 -26.62 -13.88 23.80
N ALA A 209 -27.04 -12.80 24.46
CA ALA A 209 -28.34 -12.70 25.08
C ALA A 209 -29.49 -12.64 24.05
N ILE A 210 -29.25 -12.14 22.83
CA ILE A 210 -30.23 -12.08 21.74
C ILE A 210 -30.51 -13.50 21.20
N ASP A 211 -29.48 -14.31 21.03
CA ASP A 211 -29.59 -15.68 20.54
C ASP A 211 -30.33 -16.61 21.52
N THR A 212 -30.18 -16.35 22.84
CA THR A 212 -30.83 -17.14 23.88
C THR A 212 -32.32 -16.76 24.12
N LEU A 213 -32.73 -15.54 23.76
CA LEU A 213 -34.09 -15.06 24.02
C LEU A 213 -35.12 -15.51 23.00
N GLY A 214 -34.71 -16.12 21.89
CA GLY A 214 -35.59 -16.57 20.81
C GLY A 214 -36.47 -15.44 20.27
N PHE A 215 -36.58 -15.32 18.98
CA PHE A 215 -37.38 -14.30 18.31
C PHE A 215 -38.90 -14.55 18.54
N SER A 216 -39.40 -14.15 19.69
CA SER A 216 -40.86 -14.05 19.88
C SER A 216 -41.21 -12.56 19.93
N GLY A 217 -41.98 -12.11 18.94
CA GLY A 217 -42.26 -10.71 18.60
C GLY A 217 -42.99 -9.83 19.62
N SER A 218 -42.88 -10.10 20.91
CA SER A 218 -43.49 -9.34 22.00
C SER A 218 -42.54 -8.97 23.14
N LYS A 219 -41.21 -9.19 23.00
CA LYS A 219 -40.26 -8.89 24.08
C LYS A 219 -39.59 -7.54 23.84
N ASP A 220 -39.58 -6.72 24.87
CA ASP A 220 -38.83 -5.45 24.91
C ASP A 220 -37.35 -5.75 25.12
N PHE A 221 -36.56 -5.54 24.08
CA PHE A 221 -35.10 -5.73 24.09
C PHE A 221 -34.31 -4.49 24.53
N THR A 222 -34.98 -3.41 24.94
CA THR A 222 -34.31 -2.17 25.36
C THR A 222 -33.44 -2.33 26.59
N CYS A 223 -33.72 -3.36 27.41
CA CYS A 223 -32.85 -3.70 28.58
C CYS A 223 -31.47 -4.23 28.22
N LEU A 224 -31.25 -4.63 26.95
CA LEU A 224 -29.94 -5.13 26.47
C LEU A 224 -29.04 -4.00 25.96
N CYS A 225 -29.54 -2.76 25.94
CA CYS A 225 -28.76 -1.61 25.49
C CYS A 225 -28.32 -0.78 26.69
N ASP A 226 -27.04 -0.80 27.03
CA ASP A 226 -26.47 -0.07 28.18
C ASP A 226 -26.61 1.46 28.08
N ARG A 227 -26.89 2.00 26.91
CA ARG A 227 -26.93 3.44 26.62
C ARG A 227 -28.12 3.86 25.77
N TYR A 228 -29.25 3.22 25.97
CA TYR A 228 -30.48 3.61 25.28
C TYR A 228 -31.13 4.80 26.01
N ASP A 229 -31.20 5.93 25.34
CA ASP A 229 -31.97 7.11 25.79
C ASP A 229 -33.39 6.99 25.28
N ARG A 230 -34.34 6.75 26.19
CA ARG A 230 -35.77 6.59 25.86
C ARG A 230 -36.42 7.86 25.35
N ASP A 231 -35.81 9.01 25.64
CA ASP A 231 -36.36 10.33 25.26
C ASP A 231 -35.73 10.85 23.95
N ALA A 232 -34.71 10.13 23.41
CA ALA A 232 -34.13 10.47 22.14
C ALA A 232 -35.00 10.01 20.96
N PRO A 233 -35.14 10.82 19.90
CA PRO A 233 -35.90 10.44 18.71
C PRO A 233 -35.25 9.23 18.03
N LEU A 234 -36.04 8.19 17.76
CA LEU A 234 -35.62 7.02 17.01
C LEU A 234 -35.44 7.39 15.53
N LEU A 235 -34.23 7.30 15.03
CA LEU A 235 -33.91 7.44 13.61
C LEU A 235 -33.91 6.05 12.97
N ILE A 236 -34.90 5.75 12.15
CA ILE A 236 -34.95 4.51 11.36
C ILE A 236 -34.44 4.84 9.96
N GLY A 237 -33.25 4.28 9.59
CA GLY A 237 -32.79 4.28 8.23
C GLY A 237 -33.41 3.10 7.47
N MET A 238 -34.08 3.38 6.35
CA MET A 238 -34.52 2.36 5.41
C MET A 238 -33.62 2.42 4.18
N ASP A 239 -33.00 1.29 3.84
CA ASP A 239 -32.32 1.10 2.56
C ASP A 239 -33.37 0.69 1.52
N PHE A 240 -33.52 1.50 0.49
CA PHE A 240 -34.43 1.24 -0.62
C PHE A 240 -33.66 0.65 -1.83
N GLY A 241 -32.66 -0.20 -1.58
CA GLY A 241 -31.92 -1.04 -2.53
C GLY A 241 -31.96 -0.68 -4.01
#